data_f7df42f4e312da556f4cb44588f90682
#
_entry.id   f7df42f4e312da556f4cb44588f90682
#
_cell.length_a   1.000
_cell.length_b   1.000
_cell.length_c   1.000
_cell.angle_alpha   90.00
_cell.angle_beta   90.00
_cell.angle_gamma   90.00
#
_symmetry.space_group_name_H-M   'P 1'
#
loop_
_entity.id
_entity.type
_entity.pdbx_description
1 polymer ?
#
loop_
_entity_poly.entity_id
_entity_poly.type
_entity_poly.pdbx_seq_one_letter_code
_entity_poly.pdbx_strand_id
1 'polypeptide(L)'
;MSYPHIEHHGAKDGVTGSCHQLRMDATTSLLIDCGLFQGNDASIPGEPGADRLAIEFPLDTIKALVVTHVHIDHVGRIPYLLAAGFEGPILCSEPSAKLLPIVLEDAFKLSFSRDHAQIEKYIRLVEQRIIALPYQHWFTLNDSDGLLARIRLQRAGHILGSAYVEIDLNYPQTGEGKRVVFSGDLGAPHAPFLMPPESPERADILVLESTYGDRLHEDRSTRRQRLEAVIEQALEDQGTVLIPAFSIGRTQELLYELEDIIQSKQGPAADQPPLPSGERAGVRGTEPSAKAKPHTVPNWPELPIILDSPLASRFTEAYRNLKPYWNQEARERIQSGRRPLAFEQLVTIDSHSDHQSVVNHLAQTARPAIVIAGGSMCSGGRIVNYLKAMLGDKRHNVLFVGYQAKGTPGHEIQTYGPKGAYVYLDDERIDVRAGIASIGGYSAHADQKGLVEFVTGMRDWPAEIRVVHGEEGAKRELSAQLRALYAHKGIDVYVTA
;
A
#
# COMPACT_ATOMS: atom_id res chain seq x y z
N MET A 1 -34.44 -0.46 -14.92
CA MET A 1 -33.26 0.18 -14.31
C MET A 1 -32.75 1.23 -15.27
N SER A 2 -32.36 2.40 -14.76
CA SER A 2 -31.63 3.40 -15.56
C SER A 2 -30.14 3.05 -15.55
N TYR A 3 -29.47 3.17 -16.68
CA TYR A 3 -28.02 2.96 -16.81
C TYR A 3 -27.30 4.31 -16.92
N PRO A 4 -26.04 4.40 -16.47
CA PRO A 4 -25.29 3.36 -15.75
C PRO A 4 -25.81 3.15 -14.33
N HIS A 5 -25.63 1.93 -13.79
CA HIS A 5 -25.97 1.59 -12.41
C HIS A 5 -24.76 0.95 -11.71
N ILE A 6 -24.49 1.36 -10.46
CA ILE A 6 -23.35 0.87 -9.69
C ILE A 6 -23.84 0.07 -8.49
N GLU A 7 -23.33 -1.15 -8.34
CA GLU A 7 -23.54 -2.01 -7.18
C GLU A 7 -22.21 -2.15 -6.41
N HIS A 8 -22.28 -2.09 -5.08
CA HIS A 8 -21.10 -2.23 -4.23
C HIS A 8 -21.16 -3.60 -3.55
N HIS A 9 -20.20 -4.48 -3.86
CA HIS A 9 -20.04 -5.81 -3.28
C HIS A 9 -19.00 -5.83 -2.14
N GLY A 10 -18.44 -4.68 -1.80
CA GLY A 10 -17.50 -4.47 -0.72
C GLY A 10 -17.06 -3.02 -0.60
N ALA A 11 -16.39 -2.67 0.48
CA ALA A 11 -15.93 -1.33 0.86
C ALA A 11 -17.01 -0.22 0.85
N LYS A 12 -18.30 -0.60 0.86
CA LYS A 12 -19.40 0.35 1.02
C LYS A 12 -19.56 0.77 2.49
N ASP A 13 -19.56 -0.22 3.39
CA ASP A 13 -19.84 -0.03 4.82
C ASP A 13 -18.59 -0.21 5.69
N GLY A 14 -17.40 -0.30 5.08
CA GLY A 14 -16.10 -0.50 5.72
C GLY A 14 -14.94 0.01 4.87
N VAL A 15 -13.73 -0.29 5.33
CA VAL A 15 -12.47 0.17 4.71
C VAL A 15 -11.90 -0.86 3.73
N THR A 16 -12.27 -2.14 3.84
CA THR A 16 -11.62 -3.22 3.10
C THR A 16 -12.55 -3.97 2.17
N GLY A 17 -12.01 -4.82 1.30
CA GLY A 17 -12.78 -5.64 0.38
C GLY A 17 -13.35 -4.88 -0.82
N SER A 18 -12.64 -3.85 -1.31
CA SER A 18 -13.07 -3.04 -2.46
C SER A 18 -13.52 -3.89 -3.64
N CYS A 19 -14.80 -3.73 -4.03
CA CYS A 19 -15.40 -4.49 -5.13
C CYS A 19 -16.67 -3.79 -5.60
N HIS A 20 -16.64 -3.20 -6.79
CA HIS A 20 -17.75 -2.41 -7.32
C HIS A 20 -18.10 -2.88 -8.72
N GLN A 21 -19.38 -3.10 -8.99
CA GLN A 21 -19.87 -3.49 -10.31
C GLN A 21 -20.54 -2.29 -10.99
N LEU A 22 -20.01 -1.88 -12.13
CA LEU A 22 -20.62 -0.91 -13.02
C LEU A 22 -21.44 -1.64 -14.10
N ARG A 23 -22.76 -1.62 -13.99
CA ARG A 23 -23.66 -2.08 -15.06
C ARG A 23 -23.82 -0.96 -16.09
N MET A 24 -23.31 -1.20 -17.28
CA MET A 24 -23.35 -0.24 -18.38
C MET A 24 -24.63 -0.37 -19.21
N ASP A 25 -25.13 -1.58 -19.33
CA ASP A 25 -26.46 -1.93 -19.89
C ASP A 25 -26.99 -3.23 -19.27
N ALA A 26 -28.04 -3.83 -19.85
CA ALA A 26 -28.66 -5.05 -19.34
C ALA A 26 -27.74 -6.29 -19.39
N THR A 27 -26.73 -6.30 -20.25
CA THR A 27 -25.89 -7.46 -20.58
C THR A 27 -24.41 -7.24 -20.34
N THR A 28 -24.02 -5.98 -20.08
CA THR A 28 -22.60 -5.58 -20.04
C THR A 28 -22.30 -4.83 -18.75
N SER A 29 -21.39 -5.38 -17.97
CA SER A 29 -20.86 -4.72 -16.76
C SER A 29 -19.36 -4.89 -16.64
N LEU A 30 -18.76 -4.03 -15.83
CA LEU A 30 -17.36 -4.10 -15.38
C LEU A 30 -17.34 -4.35 -13.88
N LEU A 31 -16.37 -5.11 -13.43
CA LEU A 31 -16.01 -5.19 -12.02
C LEU A 31 -14.80 -4.29 -11.78
N ILE A 32 -14.87 -3.42 -10.79
CA ILE A 32 -13.77 -2.56 -10.37
C ILE A 32 -13.29 -3.08 -9.03
N ASP A 33 -12.06 -3.60 -9.01
CA ASP A 33 -11.44 -4.32 -7.91
C ASP A 33 -12.18 -5.60 -7.48
N CYS A 34 -11.50 -6.47 -6.75
CA CYS A 34 -12.04 -7.66 -6.10
C CYS A 34 -11.18 -7.96 -4.85
N GLY A 35 -11.35 -7.14 -3.84
CA GLY A 35 -10.50 -7.07 -2.67
C GLY A 35 -10.86 -8.05 -1.56
N LEU A 36 -9.87 -8.38 -0.74
CA LEU A 36 -10.04 -9.18 0.46
C LEU A 36 -10.58 -8.32 1.60
N PHE A 37 -11.56 -8.81 2.33
CA PHE A 37 -11.99 -8.20 3.59
C PHE A 37 -10.95 -8.49 4.69
N GLN A 38 -10.69 -7.51 5.54
CA GLN A 38 -9.69 -7.61 6.61
C GLN A 38 -10.23 -7.06 7.93
N GLY A 39 -9.64 -7.51 9.05
CA GLY A 39 -10.06 -7.06 10.38
C GLY A 39 -11.53 -7.33 10.66
N ASN A 40 -12.25 -6.34 11.17
CA ASN A 40 -13.67 -6.48 11.51
C ASN A 40 -14.57 -6.69 10.28
N ASP A 41 -14.14 -6.23 9.09
CA ASP A 41 -14.90 -6.39 7.85
C ASP A 41 -14.87 -7.83 7.32
N ALA A 42 -13.90 -8.65 7.76
CA ALA A 42 -13.72 -10.04 7.31
C ALA A 42 -14.79 -10.99 7.86
N SER A 43 -15.34 -10.70 9.03
CA SER A 43 -16.29 -11.59 9.70
C SER A 43 -17.68 -11.52 9.07
N ILE A 44 -18.31 -12.69 8.90
CA ILE A 44 -19.73 -12.76 8.51
C ILE A 44 -20.58 -12.50 9.76
N PRO A 45 -21.49 -11.52 9.75
CA PRO A 45 -22.36 -11.26 10.89
C PRO A 45 -23.18 -12.52 11.26
N GLY A 46 -23.00 -12.99 12.51
CA GLY A 46 -23.67 -14.18 13.01
C GLY A 46 -22.93 -15.51 12.79
N GLU A 47 -21.80 -15.51 12.08
CA GLU A 47 -20.97 -16.70 11.84
C GLU A 47 -19.51 -16.47 12.32
N PRO A 48 -19.23 -16.62 13.61
CA PRO A 48 -17.88 -16.43 14.12
C PRO A 48 -16.86 -17.36 13.46
N GLY A 49 -15.79 -16.79 12.90
CA GLY A 49 -14.70 -17.54 12.27
C GLY A 49 -14.92 -17.87 10.78
N ALA A 50 -16.01 -17.41 10.17
CA ALA A 50 -16.21 -17.52 8.73
C ALA A 50 -15.77 -16.21 8.05
N ASP A 51 -14.86 -16.31 7.08
CA ASP A 51 -14.37 -15.17 6.29
C ASP A 51 -15.22 -14.94 5.05
N ARG A 52 -15.45 -13.68 4.69
CA ARG A 52 -16.18 -13.25 3.50
C ARG A 52 -15.35 -13.42 2.23
N LEU A 53 -15.09 -14.67 1.83
CA LEU A 53 -14.23 -15.00 0.68
C LEU A 53 -15.03 -15.27 -0.60
N ALA A 54 -16.24 -15.81 -0.46
CA ALA A 54 -17.07 -16.23 -1.59
C ALA A 54 -17.49 -15.05 -2.49
N ILE A 55 -17.65 -15.35 -3.78
CA ILE A 55 -18.25 -14.44 -4.76
C ILE A 55 -19.74 -14.77 -4.83
N GLU A 56 -20.56 -13.91 -4.25
CA GLU A 56 -22.01 -14.15 -4.05
C GLU A 56 -22.90 -13.42 -5.08
N PHE A 57 -22.29 -12.79 -6.08
CA PHE A 57 -22.99 -12.05 -7.13
C PHE A 57 -22.85 -12.72 -8.50
N PRO A 58 -23.84 -12.55 -9.41
CA PRO A 58 -23.79 -13.14 -10.75
C PRO A 58 -22.66 -12.57 -11.61
N LEU A 59 -21.98 -13.46 -12.36
CA LEU A 59 -20.84 -13.10 -13.21
C LEU A 59 -21.19 -12.91 -14.69
N ASP A 60 -22.40 -13.32 -15.12
CA ASP A 60 -22.79 -13.44 -16.53
C ASP A 60 -22.63 -12.16 -17.35
N THR A 61 -22.86 -11.01 -16.72
CA THR A 61 -22.74 -9.69 -17.35
C THR A 61 -21.36 -9.08 -17.26
N ILE A 62 -20.47 -9.62 -16.41
CA ILE A 62 -19.14 -9.02 -16.13
C ILE A 62 -18.18 -9.37 -17.27
N LYS A 63 -17.82 -8.37 -18.07
CA LYS A 63 -16.96 -8.54 -19.25
C LYS A 63 -15.48 -8.38 -18.95
N ALA A 64 -15.13 -7.62 -17.92
CA ALA A 64 -13.74 -7.44 -17.47
C ALA A 64 -13.68 -7.08 -15.99
N LEU A 65 -12.56 -7.41 -15.35
CA LEU A 65 -12.13 -6.87 -14.06
C LEU A 65 -11.16 -5.73 -14.33
N VAL A 66 -11.36 -4.58 -13.71
CA VAL A 66 -10.42 -3.45 -13.71
C VAL A 66 -9.78 -3.37 -12.34
N VAL A 67 -8.46 -3.43 -12.26
CA VAL A 67 -7.69 -3.31 -11.02
C VAL A 67 -7.16 -1.88 -10.90
N THR A 68 -7.59 -1.16 -9.87
CA THR A 68 -7.13 0.19 -9.57
C THR A 68 -5.69 0.17 -9.07
N HIS A 69 -5.37 -0.74 -8.16
CA HIS A 69 -4.03 -0.98 -7.64
C HIS A 69 -3.93 -2.36 -6.96
N VAL A 70 -2.72 -2.75 -6.54
CA VAL A 70 -2.47 -4.14 -6.17
C VAL A 70 -2.42 -4.39 -4.65
N HIS A 71 -2.99 -3.53 -3.81
CA HIS A 71 -3.17 -3.88 -2.40
C HIS A 71 -4.16 -5.02 -2.23
N ILE A 72 -3.99 -5.79 -1.16
CA ILE A 72 -4.73 -7.04 -0.96
C ILE A 72 -6.24 -6.82 -0.78
N ASP A 73 -6.65 -5.70 -0.22
CA ASP A 73 -8.04 -5.26 -0.06
C ASP A 73 -8.67 -4.74 -1.37
N HIS A 74 -7.91 -4.74 -2.47
CA HIS A 74 -8.38 -4.46 -3.85
C HIS A 74 -8.26 -5.65 -4.79
N VAL A 75 -7.38 -6.63 -4.50
CA VAL A 75 -7.14 -7.76 -5.41
C VAL A 75 -7.22 -9.14 -4.76
N GLY A 76 -7.32 -9.22 -3.43
CA GLY A 76 -7.12 -10.45 -2.69
C GLY A 76 -8.17 -11.53 -2.92
N ARG A 77 -9.38 -11.21 -3.44
CA ARG A 77 -10.39 -12.20 -3.84
C ARG A 77 -10.36 -12.55 -5.33
N ILE A 78 -9.37 -12.10 -6.10
CA ILE A 78 -9.22 -12.52 -7.51
C ILE A 78 -9.10 -14.05 -7.63
N PRO A 79 -8.37 -14.79 -6.77
CA PRO A 79 -8.36 -16.25 -6.83
C PRO A 79 -9.76 -16.87 -6.69
N TYR A 80 -10.59 -16.32 -5.81
CA TYR A 80 -11.97 -16.76 -5.60
C TYR A 80 -12.88 -16.38 -6.77
N LEU A 81 -12.67 -15.20 -7.37
CA LEU A 81 -13.39 -14.77 -8.56
C LEU A 81 -13.12 -15.71 -9.75
N LEU A 82 -11.87 -16.09 -9.96
CA LEU A 82 -11.49 -17.06 -10.99
C LEU A 82 -12.07 -18.46 -10.69
N ALA A 83 -12.05 -18.89 -9.43
CA ALA A 83 -12.64 -20.15 -9.00
C ALA A 83 -14.17 -20.17 -9.14
N ALA A 84 -14.84 -19.02 -9.02
CA ALA A 84 -16.27 -18.85 -9.28
C ALA A 84 -16.65 -18.86 -10.77
N GLY A 85 -15.67 -18.95 -11.68
CA GLY A 85 -15.89 -19.07 -13.11
C GLY A 85 -15.76 -17.78 -13.92
N PHE A 86 -15.16 -16.72 -13.35
CA PHE A 86 -14.83 -15.53 -14.13
C PHE A 86 -13.77 -15.83 -15.19
N GLU A 87 -14.11 -15.55 -16.46
CA GLU A 87 -13.23 -15.82 -17.61
C GLU A 87 -12.73 -14.57 -18.32
N GLY A 88 -13.20 -13.39 -17.94
CA GLY A 88 -12.86 -12.13 -18.58
C GLY A 88 -11.39 -11.70 -18.38
N PRO A 89 -10.93 -10.68 -19.11
CA PRO A 89 -9.62 -10.08 -18.94
C PRO A 89 -9.54 -9.26 -17.63
N ILE A 90 -8.30 -9.09 -17.16
CA ILE A 90 -7.94 -8.24 -16.02
C ILE A 90 -7.21 -7.01 -16.58
N LEU A 91 -7.86 -5.86 -16.54
CA LEU A 91 -7.33 -4.59 -17.03
C LEU A 91 -6.65 -3.86 -15.86
N CYS A 92 -5.42 -3.44 -16.04
CA CYS A 92 -4.70 -2.66 -15.03
C CYS A 92 -3.61 -1.81 -15.69
N SER A 93 -2.98 -0.90 -14.92
CA SER A 93 -1.85 -0.12 -15.42
C SER A 93 -0.65 -1.00 -15.74
N GLU A 94 0.23 -0.54 -16.64
CA GLU A 94 1.46 -1.26 -17.00
C GLU A 94 2.33 -1.61 -15.78
N PRO A 95 2.53 -0.73 -14.76
CA PRO A 95 3.25 -1.12 -13.56
C PRO A 95 2.47 -2.14 -12.73
N SER A 96 1.15 -1.99 -12.57
CA SER A 96 0.32 -2.96 -11.85
C SER A 96 0.33 -4.33 -12.50
N ALA A 97 0.42 -4.43 -13.83
CA ALA A 97 0.56 -5.68 -14.55
C ALA A 97 1.83 -6.48 -14.17
N LYS A 98 2.89 -5.79 -13.72
CA LYS A 98 4.13 -6.43 -13.23
C LYS A 98 4.06 -6.77 -11.74
N LEU A 99 3.26 -6.04 -10.98
CA LEU A 99 3.15 -6.20 -9.52
C LEU A 99 2.05 -7.19 -9.12
N LEU A 100 0.97 -7.26 -9.88
CA LEU A 100 -0.21 -8.08 -9.59
C LEU A 100 0.12 -9.59 -9.45
N PRO A 101 0.91 -10.23 -10.34
CA PRO A 101 1.28 -11.63 -10.17
C PRO A 101 2.02 -11.90 -8.85
N ILE A 102 2.83 -10.95 -8.37
CA ILE A 102 3.59 -11.08 -7.12
C ILE A 102 2.65 -11.14 -5.91
N VAL A 103 1.64 -10.24 -5.87
CA VAL A 103 0.62 -10.22 -4.79
C VAL A 103 -0.23 -11.47 -4.83
N LEU A 104 -0.70 -11.85 -6.03
CA LEU A 104 -1.63 -12.97 -6.17
C LEU A 104 -0.96 -14.32 -5.91
N GLU A 105 0.34 -14.43 -6.19
CA GLU A 105 1.12 -15.61 -5.79
C GLU A 105 1.15 -15.78 -4.27
N ASP A 106 1.41 -14.70 -3.53
CA ASP A 106 1.43 -14.72 -2.08
C ASP A 106 0.04 -15.03 -1.50
N ALA A 107 -0.99 -14.36 -2.00
CA ALA A 107 -2.38 -14.62 -1.60
C ALA A 107 -2.79 -16.08 -1.86
N PHE A 108 -2.41 -16.64 -3.01
CA PHE A 108 -2.72 -18.03 -3.35
C PHE A 108 -2.01 -19.03 -2.44
N LYS A 109 -0.74 -18.78 -2.09
CA LYS A 109 0.04 -19.59 -1.15
C LYS A 109 -0.57 -19.62 0.25
N LEU A 110 -1.14 -18.51 0.68
CA LEU A 110 -1.76 -18.39 2.00
C LEU A 110 -3.15 -19.03 2.08
N SER A 111 -3.93 -18.94 1.00
CA SER A 111 -5.35 -19.29 1.02
C SER A 111 -5.69 -20.64 0.36
N PHE A 112 -4.90 -21.13 -0.60
CA PHE A 112 -5.27 -22.29 -1.41
C PHE A 112 -4.24 -23.43 -1.36
N SER A 113 -3.00 -23.19 -1.75
CA SER A 113 -2.02 -24.26 -1.87
C SER A 113 -0.58 -23.75 -1.80
N ARG A 114 0.29 -24.53 -1.16
CA ARG A 114 1.75 -24.33 -1.18
C ARG A 114 2.45 -25.20 -2.22
N ASP A 115 1.70 -25.97 -3.00
CA ASP A 115 2.24 -26.78 -4.08
C ASP A 115 2.73 -25.91 -5.23
N HIS A 116 4.00 -26.05 -5.59
CA HIS A 116 4.67 -25.20 -6.58
C HIS A 116 4.01 -25.28 -7.98
N ALA A 117 3.60 -26.48 -8.39
CA ALA A 117 3.01 -26.65 -9.72
C ALA A 117 1.60 -26.01 -9.81
N GLN A 118 0.83 -26.05 -8.71
CA GLN A 118 -0.47 -25.39 -8.65
C GLN A 118 -0.32 -23.87 -8.64
N ILE A 119 0.63 -23.34 -7.89
CA ILE A 119 0.95 -21.91 -7.85
C ILE A 119 1.36 -21.42 -9.25
N GLU A 120 2.29 -22.12 -9.89
CA GLU A 120 2.77 -21.76 -11.22
C GLU A 120 1.66 -21.80 -12.28
N LYS A 121 0.79 -22.81 -12.21
CA LYS A 121 -0.39 -22.90 -13.11
C LYS A 121 -1.35 -21.72 -12.89
N TYR A 122 -1.59 -21.36 -11.63
CA TYR A 122 -2.44 -20.23 -11.27
C TYR A 122 -1.85 -18.91 -11.78
N ILE A 123 -0.58 -18.65 -11.54
CA ILE A 123 0.07 -17.42 -11.97
C ILE A 123 0.09 -17.29 -13.49
N ARG A 124 0.37 -18.37 -14.22
CA ARG A 124 0.25 -18.37 -15.69
C ARG A 124 -1.16 -18.01 -16.17
N LEU A 125 -2.20 -18.52 -15.50
CA LEU A 125 -3.58 -18.19 -15.82
C LEU A 125 -3.84 -16.69 -15.61
N VAL A 126 -3.36 -16.12 -14.50
CA VAL A 126 -3.49 -14.68 -14.21
C VAL A 126 -2.78 -13.85 -15.26
N GLU A 127 -1.51 -14.16 -15.55
CA GLU A 127 -0.69 -13.44 -16.53
C GLU A 127 -1.31 -13.43 -17.94
N GLN A 128 -1.92 -14.56 -18.36
CA GLN A 128 -2.62 -14.66 -19.64
C GLN A 128 -3.87 -13.78 -19.72
N ARG A 129 -4.50 -13.44 -18.60
CA ARG A 129 -5.70 -12.59 -18.53
C ARG A 129 -5.39 -11.11 -18.37
N ILE A 130 -4.17 -10.75 -17.97
CA ILE A 130 -3.78 -9.35 -17.78
C ILE A 130 -3.67 -8.65 -19.13
N ILE A 131 -4.37 -7.53 -19.25
CA ILE A 131 -4.18 -6.53 -20.30
C ILE A 131 -3.66 -5.26 -19.64
N ALA A 132 -2.37 -4.97 -19.89
CA ALA A 132 -1.70 -3.79 -19.39
C ALA A 132 -2.10 -2.54 -20.22
N LEU A 133 -2.67 -1.53 -19.56
CA LEU A 133 -3.08 -0.29 -20.18
C LEU A 133 -2.10 0.83 -19.83
N PRO A 134 -1.61 1.58 -20.84
CA PRO A 134 -0.83 2.77 -20.57
C PRO A 134 -1.70 3.86 -19.92
N TYR A 135 -1.11 4.65 -19.03
CA TYR A 135 -1.82 5.80 -18.46
C TYR A 135 -2.22 6.81 -19.54
N GLN A 136 -3.32 7.53 -19.28
CA GLN A 136 -3.81 8.64 -20.09
C GLN A 136 -4.34 8.28 -21.50
N HIS A 137 -4.36 7.00 -21.86
CA HIS A 137 -4.85 6.55 -23.16
C HIS A 137 -6.22 5.89 -23.04
N TRP A 138 -7.14 6.26 -23.93
CA TRP A 138 -8.45 5.63 -24.02
C TRP A 138 -8.37 4.26 -24.69
N PHE A 139 -8.95 3.26 -24.03
CA PHE A 139 -9.12 1.91 -24.55
C PHE A 139 -10.60 1.62 -24.72
N THR A 140 -10.99 1.11 -25.90
CA THR A 140 -12.39 0.75 -26.20
C THR A 140 -12.74 -0.58 -25.56
N LEU A 141 -13.76 -0.59 -24.70
CA LEU A 141 -14.28 -1.76 -24.03
C LEU A 141 -15.41 -2.40 -24.78
N ASN A 142 -16.30 -1.59 -25.35
CA ASN A 142 -17.45 -1.99 -26.13
C ASN A 142 -17.70 -0.98 -27.24
N ASP A 143 -18.02 -1.48 -28.41
CA ASP A 143 -18.38 -0.68 -29.59
C ASP A 143 -19.53 -1.39 -30.31
N SER A 144 -20.76 -1.04 -29.93
CA SER A 144 -21.98 -1.59 -30.48
C SER A 144 -22.99 -0.48 -30.76
N ASP A 145 -24.02 -0.80 -31.54
CA ASP A 145 -25.11 0.14 -31.86
C ASP A 145 -25.88 0.64 -30.64
N GLY A 146 -25.78 -0.05 -29.50
CA GLY A 146 -26.47 0.29 -28.25
C GLY A 146 -25.60 0.97 -27.21
N LEU A 147 -24.30 0.70 -27.23
CA LEU A 147 -23.36 1.19 -26.22
C LEU A 147 -21.94 1.32 -26.78
N LEU A 148 -21.38 2.53 -26.70
CA LEU A 148 -19.96 2.77 -26.84
C LEU A 148 -19.36 3.03 -25.45
N ALA A 149 -18.48 2.14 -25.01
CA ALA A 149 -17.82 2.24 -23.72
C ALA A 149 -16.28 2.30 -23.90
N ARG A 150 -15.64 3.28 -23.27
CA ARG A 150 -14.18 3.43 -23.25
C ARG A 150 -13.69 3.62 -21.84
N ILE A 151 -12.49 3.11 -21.56
CA ILE A 151 -11.81 3.23 -20.27
C ILE A 151 -10.48 3.97 -20.45
N ARG A 152 -10.11 4.76 -19.45
CA ARG A 152 -8.80 5.39 -19.32
C ARG A 152 -8.33 5.29 -17.88
N LEU A 153 -7.08 4.90 -17.69
CA LEU A 153 -6.42 4.88 -16.40
C LEU A 153 -5.58 6.14 -16.21
N GLN A 154 -5.73 6.77 -15.06
CA GLN A 154 -4.96 7.94 -14.66
C GLN A 154 -4.21 7.63 -13.36
N ARG A 155 -3.09 8.31 -13.11
CA ARG A 155 -2.29 8.08 -11.91
C ARG A 155 -3.06 8.48 -10.65
N ALA A 156 -3.22 7.56 -9.71
CA ALA A 156 -3.84 7.82 -8.42
C ALA A 156 -2.84 8.23 -7.33
N GLY A 157 -1.53 7.99 -7.52
CA GLY A 157 -0.47 8.46 -6.62
C GLY A 157 -0.38 7.73 -5.28
N HIS A 158 -1.14 6.64 -5.07
CA HIS A 158 -1.20 5.89 -3.83
C HIS A 158 -0.04 4.91 -3.64
N ILE A 159 0.20 4.05 -4.65
CA ILE A 159 1.40 3.23 -4.79
C ILE A 159 1.85 3.24 -6.25
N LEU A 160 3.04 2.70 -6.53
CA LEU A 160 3.49 2.56 -7.91
C LEU A 160 2.54 1.62 -8.68
N GLY A 161 1.98 2.13 -9.77
CA GLY A 161 0.98 1.42 -10.55
C GLY A 161 -0.47 1.77 -10.22
N SER A 162 -0.75 2.47 -9.11
CA SER A 162 -2.11 2.86 -8.76
C SER A 162 -2.73 3.78 -9.81
N ALA A 163 -4.01 3.56 -10.06
CA ALA A 163 -4.80 4.30 -11.02
C ALA A 163 -6.19 4.62 -10.48
N TYR A 164 -6.68 5.82 -10.75
CA TYR A 164 -8.11 6.03 -10.81
C TYR A 164 -8.62 5.73 -12.22
N VAL A 165 -9.88 5.39 -12.32
CA VAL A 165 -10.47 4.83 -13.53
C VAL A 165 -11.55 5.77 -14.06
N GLU A 166 -11.39 6.25 -15.29
CA GLU A 166 -12.42 7.00 -16.02
C GLU A 166 -13.09 6.08 -17.04
N ILE A 167 -14.40 6.05 -17.04
CA ILE A 167 -15.22 5.27 -17.99
C ILE A 167 -16.18 6.20 -18.69
N ASP A 168 -16.00 6.37 -20.00
CA ASP A 168 -16.91 7.10 -20.88
C ASP A 168 -17.93 6.11 -21.44
N LEU A 169 -19.20 6.40 -21.20
CA LEU A 169 -20.34 5.68 -21.76
C LEU A 169 -21.11 6.60 -22.69
N ASN A 170 -21.40 6.12 -23.89
CA ASN A 170 -22.25 6.82 -24.84
C ASN A 170 -23.33 5.83 -25.32
N TYR A 171 -24.57 6.27 -25.28
CA TYR A 171 -25.76 5.52 -25.69
C TYR A 171 -26.28 6.11 -27.02
N PRO A 172 -25.82 5.60 -28.18
CA PRO A 172 -26.14 6.20 -29.49
C PRO A 172 -27.64 6.33 -29.77
N GLN A 173 -28.44 5.41 -29.22
CA GLN A 173 -29.91 5.39 -29.44
C GLN A 173 -30.63 6.53 -28.72
N THR A 174 -30.13 7.00 -27.58
CA THR A 174 -30.69 8.13 -26.81
C THR A 174 -29.92 9.42 -26.99
N GLY A 175 -28.70 9.35 -27.48
CA GLY A 175 -27.76 10.46 -27.56
C GLY A 175 -27.18 10.87 -26.19
N GLU A 176 -27.43 10.10 -25.14
CA GLU A 176 -26.94 10.36 -23.79
C GLU A 176 -25.49 9.89 -23.64
N GLY A 177 -24.68 10.68 -22.93
CA GLY A 177 -23.31 10.33 -22.54
C GLY A 177 -23.12 10.51 -21.05
N LYS A 178 -22.41 9.58 -20.42
CA LYS A 178 -22.05 9.65 -19.00
C LYS A 178 -20.58 9.30 -18.79
N ARG A 179 -19.90 10.08 -17.93
CA ARG A 179 -18.57 9.75 -17.43
C ARG A 179 -18.66 9.29 -15.99
N VAL A 180 -18.24 8.05 -15.74
CA VAL A 180 -18.15 7.46 -14.40
C VAL A 180 -16.68 7.40 -14.01
N VAL A 181 -16.36 7.85 -12.80
CA VAL A 181 -15.00 7.84 -12.25
C VAL A 181 -14.98 7.02 -10.97
N PHE A 182 -14.04 6.07 -10.89
CA PHE A 182 -13.71 5.35 -9.66
C PHE A 182 -12.33 5.82 -9.19
N SER A 183 -12.25 6.40 -8.01
CA SER A 183 -10.99 6.93 -7.50
C SER A 183 -9.95 5.85 -7.22
N GLY A 184 -10.38 4.62 -6.91
CA GLY A 184 -9.52 3.71 -6.15
C GLY A 184 -9.03 4.43 -4.92
N ASP A 185 -7.82 4.11 -4.46
CA ASP A 185 -7.15 4.83 -3.39
C ASP A 185 -6.32 5.98 -3.96
N LEU A 186 -6.59 7.18 -3.49
CA LEU A 186 -5.89 8.39 -3.92
C LEU A 186 -4.66 8.64 -3.03
N GLY A 187 -3.58 9.00 -3.67
CA GLY A 187 -2.31 9.26 -2.98
C GLY A 187 -2.23 10.63 -2.35
N ALA A 188 -1.48 10.71 -1.26
CA ALA A 188 -1.11 11.97 -0.65
C ALA A 188 0.01 12.69 -1.43
N PRO A 189 0.09 14.01 -1.41
CA PRO A 189 1.16 14.75 -2.08
C PRO A 189 2.54 14.44 -1.49
N HIS A 190 3.59 14.69 -2.28
CA HIS A 190 4.99 14.53 -1.88
C HIS A 190 5.41 13.10 -1.48
N ALA A 191 4.76 12.07 -2.03
CA ALA A 191 5.20 10.69 -1.84
C ALA A 191 6.45 10.40 -2.70
N PRO A 192 7.47 9.70 -2.15
CA PRO A 192 8.61 9.23 -2.94
C PRO A 192 8.18 8.42 -4.16
N PHE A 193 8.90 8.51 -5.25
CA PHE A 193 8.63 7.84 -6.54
C PHE A 193 7.35 8.26 -7.27
N LEU A 194 6.31 8.72 -6.57
CA LEU A 194 4.97 8.81 -7.08
C LEU A 194 4.67 10.21 -7.61
N MET A 195 3.91 10.28 -8.67
CA MET A 195 3.27 11.52 -9.11
C MET A 195 1.92 11.64 -8.39
N PRO A 196 1.58 12.82 -7.84
CA PRO A 196 0.28 13.02 -7.19
C PRO A 196 -0.86 12.82 -8.20
N PRO A 197 -2.07 12.48 -7.74
CA PRO A 197 -3.23 12.43 -8.60
C PRO A 197 -3.57 13.83 -9.14
N GLU A 198 -3.90 13.89 -10.42
CA GLU A 198 -4.52 15.07 -11.04
C GLU A 198 -6.03 14.81 -11.12
N SER A 199 -6.85 15.85 -10.85
CA SER A 199 -8.30 15.74 -10.98
C SER A 199 -8.69 15.42 -12.42
N PRO A 200 -9.67 14.53 -12.67
CA PRO A 200 -10.20 14.34 -14.00
C PRO A 200 -10.86 15.64 -14.50
N GLU A 201 -10.98 15.79 -15.80
CA GLU A 201 -11.61 16.98 -16.38
C GLU A 201 -13.07 17.12 -15.93
N ARG A 202 -13.79 16.00 -15.89
CA ARG A 202 -15.19 15.92 -15.45
C ARG A 202 -15.53 14.52 -14.93
N ALA A 203 -16.62 14.45 -14.17
CA ALA A 203 -17.34 13.22 -13.88
C ALA A 203 -18.85 13.54 -13.81
N ASP A 204 -19.69 12.62 -14.25
CA ASP A 204 -21.13 12.67 -13.96
C ASP A 204 -21.43 11.93 -12.65
N ILE A 205 -20.74 10.79 -12.46
CA ILE A 205 -20.80 9.97 -11.25
C ILE A 205 -19.37 9.71 -10.78
N LEU A 206 -19.11 9.98 -9.50
CA LEU A 206 -17.83 9.72 -8.86
C LEU A 206 -18.01 8.71 -7.71
N VAL A 207 -17.27 7.61 -7.73
CA VAL A 207 -17.07 6.72 -6.58
C VAL A 207 -15.75 7.12 -5.94
N LEU A 208 -15.80 7.64 -4.71
CA LEU A 208 -14.69 8.31 -4.03
C LEU A 208 -14.33 7.57 -2.74
N GLU A 209 -13.06 7.26 -2.54
CA GLU A 209 -12.53 6.77 -1.27
C GLU A 209 -12.69 7.80 -0.14
N SER A 210 -12.60 7.34 1.10
CA SER A 210 -12.75 8.22 2.27
C SER A 210 -11.97 7.76 3.50
N THR A 211 -10.86 7.06 3.29
CA THR A 211 -10.03 6.52 4.38
C THR A 211 -9.67 7.58 5.43
N TYR A 212 -9.33 8.78 5.00
CA TYR A 212 -9.05 9.94 5.84
C TYR A 212 -10.01 11.11 5.59
N GLY A 213 -11.27 10.80 5.31
CA GLY A 213 -12.31 11.79 5.05
C GLY A 213 -12.66 12.70 6.22
N ASP A 214 -12.19 12.40 7.43
CA ASP A 214 -12.48 13.10 8.68
C ASP A 214 -11.31 13.93 9.23
N ARG A 215 -10.14 13.90 8.58
CA ARG A 215 -8.94 14.55 9.15
C ARG A 215 -7.93 14.98 8.10
N LEU A 216 -7.05 15.88 8.51
CA LEU A 216 -5.87 16.28 7.76
C LEU A 216 -4.65 15.49 8.24
N HIS A 217 -3.72 15.26 7.35
CA HIS A 217 -2.43 14.71 7.71
C HIS A 217 -1.58 15.75 8.45
N GLU A 218 -0.68 15.24 9.29
CA GLU A 218 0.40 16.06 9.81
C GLU A 218 1.26 16.61 8.65
N ASP A 219 1.97 17.70 8.92
CA ASP A 219 2.88 18.28 7.93
C ASP A 219 3.89 17.23 7.41
N ARG A 220 3.72 16.86 6.15
CA ARG A 220 4.54 15.86 5.47
C ARG A 220 5.94 16.35 5.14
N SER A 221 6.16 17.67 5.11
CA SER A 221 7.47 18.26 4.84
C SER A 221 8.49 17.95 5.95
N THR A 222 8.01 17.69 7.16
CA THR A 222 8.84 17.37 8.34
C THR A 222 8.97 15.88 8.62
N ARG A 223 8.32 15.00 7.85
CA ARG A 223 8.29 13.55 8.15
C ARG A 223 9.68 12.92 8.13
N ARG A 224 10.55 13.33 7.19
CA ARG A 224 11.92 12.85 7.10
C ARG A 224 12.75 13.24 8.33
N GLN A 225 12.66 14.51 8.79
CA GLN A 225 13.32 14.95 10.01
C GLN A 225 12.81 14.21 11.26
N ARG A 226 11.50 13.93 11.31
CA ARG A 226 10.91 13.15 12.41
C ARG A 226 11.37 11.69 12.38
N LEU A 227 11.47 11.07 11.19
CA LEU A 227 12.04 9.73 11.03
C LEU A 227 13.49 9.70 11.53
N GLU A 228 14.31 10.67 11.10
CA GLU A 228 15.70 10.84 11.54
C GLU A 228 15.78 10.98 13.07
N ALA A 229 14.99 11.86 13.68
CA ALA A 229 15.01 12.09 15.12
C ALA A 229 14.63 10.84 15.95
N VAL A 230 13.61 10.09 15.53
CA VAL A 230 13.22 8.82 16.20
C VAL A 230 14.34 7.79 16.12
N ILE A 231 14.98 7.69 14.96
CA ILE A 231 16.09 6.75 14.78
C ILE A 231 17.31 7.17 15.59
N GLU A 232 17.67 8.46 15.61
CA GLU A 232 18.77 8.98 16.42
C GLU A 232 18.54 8.73 17.92
N GLN A 233 17.33 8.95 18.41
CA GLN A 233 16.98 8.60 19.79
C GLN A 233 17.18 7.11 20.08
N ALA A 234 16.75 6.22 19.18
CA ALA A 234 16.95 4.79 19.33
C ALA A 234 18.44 4.39 19.28
N LEU A 235 19.24 5.12 18.54
CA LEU A 235 20.72 4.92 18.52
C LEU A 235 21.36 5.33 19.84
N GLU A 236 20.88 6.39 20.51
CA GLU A 236 21.32 6.81 21.84
C GLU A 236 21.02 5.73 22.89
N ASP A 237 19.85 5.08 22.82
CA ASP A 237 19.45 4.00 23.70
C ASP A 237 20.17 2.65 23.39
N GLN A 238 20.97 2.62 22.33
CA GLN A 238 21.64 1.41 21.80
C GLN A 238 20.66 0.29 21.47
N GLY A 239 19.49 0.64 20.97
CA GLY A 239 18.41 -0.29 20.66
C GLY A 239 18.13 -0.43 19.17
N THR A 240 17.26 -1.35 18.84
CA THR A 240 16.76 -1.58 17.47
C THR A 240 15.44 -0.84 17.27
N VAL A 241 15.26 -0.21 16.10
CA VAL A 241 13.98 0.36 15.67
C VAL A 241 13.23 -0.68 14.83
N LEU A 242 12.07 -1.09 15.30
CA LEU A 242 11.17 -2.03 14.62
C LEU A 242 10.09 -1.24 13.87
N ILE A 243 9.96 -1.45 12.56
CA ILE A 243 8.99 -0.75 11.71
C ILE A 243 8.06 -1.80 11.07
N PRO A 244 6.84 -1.99 11.59
CA PRO A 244 5.80 -2.75 10.92
C PRO A 244 5.42 -2.07 9.60
N ALA A 245 5.54 -2.76 8.47
CA ALA A 245 5.26 -2.15 7.18
C ALA A 245 4.51 -3.09 6.23
N PHE A 246 3.72 -2.49 5.32
CA PHE A 246 3.22 -3.20 4.16
C PHE A 246 4.35 -3.55 3.22
N SER A 247 4.28 -4.71 2.60
CA SER A 247 5.34 -5.20 1.71
C SER A 247 5.50 -4.37 0.43
N ILE A 248 4.42 -3.68 0.02
CA ILE A 248 4.41 -2.80 -1.16
C ILE A 248 4.05 -1.36 -0.77
N GLY A 249 4.65 -0.38 -1.42
CA GLY A 249 4.45 1.05 -1.24
C GLY A 249 5.28 1.56 -0.06
N ARG A 250 4.78 1.39 1.16
CA ARG A 250 5.37 1.93 2.39
C ARG A 250 6.81 1.50 2.62
N THR A 251 7.12 0.23 2.42
CA THR A 251 8.49 -0.27 2.56
C THR A 251 9.45 0.45 1.61
N GLN A 252 9.09 0.60 0.35
CA GLN A 252 9.94 1.23 -0.65
C GLN A 252 10.12 2.73 -0.40
N GLU A 253 9.08 3.42 0.09
CA GLU A 253 9.17 4.83 0.49
C GLU A 253 10.11 5.03 1.69
N LEU A 254 10.03 4.16 2.69
CA LEU A 254 10.95 4.17 3.83
C LEU A 254 12.40 3.95 3.39
N LEU A 255 12.65 2.95 2.54
CA LEU A 255 13.99 2.69 2.01
C LEU A 255 14.55 3.90 1.26
N TYR A 256 13.71 4.58 0.47
CA TYR A 256 14.07 5.78 -0.26
C TYR A 256 14.49 6.94 0.65
N GLU A 257 13.76 7.17 1.74
CA GLU A 257 14.06 8.24 2.68
C GLU A 257 15.24 7.89 3.60
N LEU A 258 15.36 6.63 4.02
CA LEU A 258 16.51 6.18 4.82
C LEU A 258 17.82 6.31 4.04
N GLU A 259 17.82 5.95 2.75
CA GLU A 259 18.99 6.18 1.90
C GLU A 259 19.32 7.67 1.81
N ASP A 260 18.31 8.54 1.71
CA ASP A 260 18.51 9.98 1.67
C ASP A 260 19.10 10.55 2.99
N ILE A 261 18.63 10.04 4.12
CA ILE A 261 19.21 10.40 5.43
C ILE A 261 20.67 9.95 5.51
N ILE A 262 20.96 8.70 5.16
CA ILE A 262 22.34 8.16 5.17
C ILE A 262 23.26 9.01 4.30
N GLN A 263 22.86 9.34 3.08
CA GLN A 263 23.65 10.18 2.17
C GLN A 263 23.89 11.58 2.74
N SER A 264 22.88 12.18 3.38
CA SER A 264 23.02 13.50 4.00
C SER A 264 24.02 13.51 5.17
N LYS A 265 24.24 12.38 5.84
CA LYS A 265 25.17 12.21 6.96
C LYS A 265 26.59 11.83 6.51
N GLN A 266 26.77 11.38 5.27
CA GLN A 266 28.12 11.03 4.76
C GLN A 266 28.99 12.27 4.45
N GLY A 267 28.40 13.48 4.40
CA GLY A 267 29.09 14.71 3.99
C GLY A 267 29.35 14.77 2.48
N PRO A 268 29.82 15.89 1.93
CA PRO A 268 30.25 15.94 0.54
C PRO A 268 31.39 14.94 0.34
N ALA A 269 31.26 14.07 -0.67
CA ALA A 269 32.26 13.05 -0.99
C ALA A 269 33.62 13.71 -1.16
N ALA A 270 34.51 13.57 -0.16
CA ALA A 270 35.92 13.77 -0.37
C ALA A 270 36.37 12.73 -1.39
N ASP A 271 37.02 13.16 -2.48
CA ASP A 271 37.52 12.34 -3.58
C ASP A 271 38.00 10.96 -3.10
N GLN A 272 37.12 9.95 -3.21
CA GLN A 272 37.54 8.57 -3.05
C GLN A 272 38.07 8.10 -4.40
N PRO A 273 39.35 7.67 -4.46
CA PRO A 273 39.86 7.07 -5.68
C PRO A 273 39.08 5.80 -6.04
N PRO A 274 38.91 5.48 -7.31
CA PRO A 274 38.19 4.31 -7.73
C PRO A 274 38.81 3.04 -7.15
N LEU A 275 38.01 2.19 -6.52
CA LEU A 275 38.45 0.90 -6.00
C LEU A 275 39.03 0.05 -7.14
N PRO A 276 40.21 -0.57 -6.96
CA PRO A 276 40.76 -1.47 -7.97
C PRO A 276 39.87 -2.71 -8.13
N SER A 277 39.54 -3.01 -9.38
CA SER A 277 38.84 -4.22 -9.77
C SER A 277 39.75 -5.44 -9.54
N GLY A 278 39.32 -6.35 -8.66
CA GLY A 278 39.88 -7.70 -8.57
C GLY A 278 40.40 -8.08 -7.19
N GLU A 279 39.72 -8.99 -6.59
CA GLU A 279 40.18 -10.20 -5.94
C GLU A 279 39.29 -10.63 -4.77
N ARG A 280 38.81 -11.84 -4.86
CA ARG A 280 38.10 -12.53 -3.77
C ARG A 280 39.12 -12.82 -2.66
N ALA A 281 38.99 -12.18 -1.50
CA ALA A 281 39.77 -12.53 -0.31
C ALA A 281 38.99 -13.50 0.56
N GLY A 282 39.61 -14.68 0.77
CA GLY A 282 39.12 -15.73 1.64
C GLY A 282 39.13 -15.33 3.11
N VAL A 283 38.16 -15.86 3.82
CA VAL A 283 38.00 -15.74 5.26
C VAL A 283 39.21 -16.38 5.96
N ARG A 284 40.02 -15.59 6.64
CA ARG A 284 40.93 -16.07 7.68
C ARG A 284 40.42 -15.58 9.03
N GLY A 285 40.08 -16.55 9.89
CA GLY A 285 39.76 -16.30 11.27
C GLY A 285 40.93 -15.67 12.04
N THR A 286 40.66 -14.65 12.80
CA THR A 286 41.53 -14.15 13.86
C THR A 286 40.76 -14.13 15.18
N GLU A 287 41.35 -14.73 16.21
CA GLU A 287 40.86 -14.85 17.58
C GLU A 287 40.59 -13.47 18.25
N PRO A 288 39.66 -13.39 19.22
CA PRO A 288 39.29 -12.13 19.83
C PRO A 288 40.32 -11.71 20.90
N SER A 289 41.04 -10.65 20.66
CA SER A 289 41.79 -9.93 21.68
C SER A 289 40.84 -9.04 22.48
N ALA A 290 40.64 -9.40 23.74
CA ALA A 290 39.83 -8.66 24.70
C ALA A 290 40.44 -7.30 25.08
N LYS A 291 39.77 -6.21 24.71
CA LYS A 291 39.58 -4.98 25.49
C LYS A 291 38.39 -4.25 24.88
N ALA A 292 37.25 -4.28 25.58
CA ALA A 292 36.08 -3.50 25.22
C ALA A 292 36.45 -2.01 25.12
N LYS A 293 36.47 -1.50 23.89
CA LYS A 293 36.42 -0.06 23.66
C LYS A 293 35.04 0.45 24.06
N PRO A 294 34.91 1.70 24.57
CA PRO A 294 33.60 2.26 24.82
C PRO A 294 32.78 2.15 23.52
N HIS A 295 31.55 1.58 23.61
CA HIS A 295 30.66 1.42 22.51
C HIS A 295 30.34 2.78 21.91
N THR A 296 31.01 3.13 20.81
CA THR A 296 30.61 4.27 19.98
C THR A 296 29.27 3.90 19.33
N VAL A 297 28.25 4.74 19.53
CA VAL A 297 26.97 4.62 18.81
C VAL A 297 27.30 4.55 17.32
N PRO A 298 26.78 3.53 16.57
CA PRO A 298 27.03 3.46 15.15
C PRO A 298 26.54 4.74 14.48
N ASN A 299 27.36 5.31 13.63
CA ASN A 299 26.93 6.45 12.83
C ASN A 299 26.00 5.98 11.69
N TRP A 300 25.23 6.87 11.12
CA TRP A 300 24.28 6.54 10.04
C TRP A 300 24.88 5.71 8.88
N PRO A 301 26.11 5.96 8.40
CA PRO A 301 26.77 5.15 7.39
C PRO A 301 27.02 3.69 7.77
N GLU A 302 27.05 3.36 9.05
CA GLU A 302 27.31 2.00 9.56
C GLU A 302 26.02 1.30 10.05
N LEU A 303 24.88 2.01 10.07
CA LEU A 303 23.62 1.52 10.59
C LEU A 303 22.98 0.50 9.62
N PRO A 304 22.83 -0.77 10.00
CA PRO A 304 22.17 -1.74 9.14
C PRO A 304 20.66 -1.47 9.04
N ILE A 305 20.16 -1.47 7.80
CA ILE A 305 18.75 -1.41 7.45
C ILE A 305 18.34 -2.82 7.02
N ILE A 306 17.58 -3.49 7.86
CA ILE A 306 17.19 -4.89 7.66
C ILE A 306 15.78 -4.94 7.08
N LEU A 307 15.66 -5.39 5.84
CA LEU A 307 14.38 -5.67 5.21
C LEU A 307 14.04 -7.15 5.43
N ASP A 308 13.15 -7.41 6.38
CA ASP A 308 12.77 -8.76 6.76
C ASP A 308 11.35 -9.10 6.28
N SER A 309 11.22 -9.25 4.99
CA SER A 309 10.00 -9.67 4.30
C SER A 309 10.35 -10.14 2.88
N PRO A 310 10.27 -11.44 2.56
CA PRO A 310 10.53 -11.94 1.21
C PRO A 310 9.64 -11.29 0.15
N LEU A 311 8.39 -11.03 0.49
CA LEU A 311 7.45 -10.35 -0.39
C LEU A 311 7.89 -8.90 -0.66
N ALA A 312 8.33 -8.17 0.38
CA ALA A 312 8.83 -6.82 0.22
C ALA A 312 10.14 -6.76 -0.57
N SER A 313 11.03 -7.75 -0.42
CA SER A 313 12.24 -7.89 -1.25
C SER A 313 11.89 -8.01 -2.73
N ARG A 314 10.91 -8.86 -3.08
CA ARG A 314 10.41 -9.02 -4.46
C ARG A 314 9.80 -7.74 -5.01
N PHE A 315 9.00 -7.02 -4.23
CA PHE A 315 8.45 -5.72 -4.64
C PHE A 315 9.53 -4.66 -4.80
N THR A 316 10.53 -4.63 -3.93
CA THR A 316 11.66 -3.70 -4.03
C THR A 316 12.45 -3.93 -5.31
N GLU A 317 12.64 -5.18 -5.71
CA GLU A 317 13.23 -5.53 -7.01
C GLU A 317 12.35 -5.09 -8.19
N ALA A 318 11.04 -5.37 -8.12
CA ALA A 318 10.10 -4.94 -9.16
C ALA A 318 10.08 -3.40 -9.30
N TYR A 319 10.07 -2.64 -8.20
CA TYR A 319 10.19 -1.18 -8.23
C TYR A 319 11.46 -0.70 -8.93
N ARG A 320 12.61 -1.35 -8.70
CA ARG A 320 13.87 -1.03 -9.41
C ARG A 320 13.75 -1.22 -10.92
N ASN A 321 12.94 -2.15 -11.38
CA ASN A 321 12.69 -2.40 -12.80
C ASN A 321 11.64 -1.45 -13.40
N LEU A 322 10.86 -0.74 -12.56
CA LEU A 322 9.79 0.17 -12.95
C LEU A 322 10.20 1.67 -12.90
N LYS A 323 11.50 1.98 -12.93
CA LYS A 323 12.04 3.35 -12.93
C LYS A 323 11.42 4.31 -13.96
N PRO A 324 11.00 3.88 -15.18
CA PRO A 324 10.34 4.78 -16.13
C PRO A 324 9.05 5.41 -15.60
N TYR A 325 8.41 4.78 -14.62
CA TYR A 325 7.16 5.25 -14.01
C TYR A 325 7.36 6.11 -12.76
N TRP A 326 8.61 6.27 -12.30
CA TRP A 326 8.95 7.11 -11.15
C TRP A 326 8.76 8.59 -11.48
N ASN A 327 8.53 9.41 -10.47
CA ASN A 327 8.49 10.86 -10.62
C ASN A 327 9.86 11.43 -11.03
N GLN A 328 9.89 12.70 -11.39
CA GLN A 328 11.08 13.35 -11.89
C GLN A 328 12.21 13.38 -10.85
N GLU A 329 11.90 13.72 -9.59
CA GLU A 329 12.87 13.79 -8.50
C GLU A 329 13.59 12.45 -8.28
N ALA A 330 12.84 11.34 -8.25
CA ALA A 330 13.43 10.02 -8.08
C ALA A 330 14.30 9.58 -9.29
N ARG A 331 13.94 9.98 -10.50
CA ARG A 331 14.75 9.72 -11.70
C ARG A 331 16.05 10.54 -11.70
N GLU A 332 15.99 11.81 -11.29
CA GLU A 332 17.18 12.68 -11.14
C GLU A 332 18.14 12.12 -10.09
N ARG A 333 17.61 11.59 -8.97
CA ARG A 333 18.38 10.94 -7.92
C ARG A 333 19.15 9.71 -8.45
N ILE A 334 18.51 8.87 -9.29
CA ILE A 334 19.20 7.77 -9.96
C ILE A 334 20.26 8.26 -10.94
N GLN A 335 19.97 9.32 -11.70
CA GLN A 335 20.93 9.90 -12.66
C GLN A 335 22.17 10.47 -11.97
N SER A 336 22.05 10.95 -10.74
CA SER A 336 23.19 11.39 -9.92
C SER A 336 24.02 10.21 -9.34
N GLY A 337 23.72 8.95 -9.71
CA GLY A 337 24.46 7.76 -9.27
C GLY A 337 23.95 7.14 -7.97
N ARG A 338 22.92 7.71 -7.33
CA ARG A 338 22.33 7.17 -6.11
C ARG A 338 21.48 5.93 -6.38
N ARG A 339 21.30 5.08 -5.37
CA ARG A 339 20.58 3.81 -5.47
C ARG A 339 19.60 3.63 -4.31
N PRO A 340 18.51 4.40 -4.24
CA PRO A 340 17.63 4.46 -3.04
C PRO A 340 16.96 3.14 -2.66
N LEU A 341 16.92 2.14 -3.55
CA LEU A 341 16.39 0.81 -3.26
C LEU A 341 17.47 -0.30 -3.31
N ALA A 342 18.78 0.08 -3.32
CA ALA A 342 19.89 -0.87 -3.40
C ALA A 342 21.19 -0.22 -2.86
N PHE A 343 21.16 0.31 -1.65
CA PHE A 343 22.29 0.94 -0.98
C PHE A 343 23.04 -0.06 -0.07
N GLU A 344 24.27 0.27 0.31
CA GLU A 344 25.18 -0.65 0.99
C GLU A 344 24.66 -1.16 2.34
N GLN A 345 23.97 -0.30 3.12
CA GLN A 345 23.46 -0.64 4.45
C GLN A 345 22.20 -1.54 4.40
N LEU A 346 21.60 -1.73 3.22
CA LEU A 346 20.40 -2.54 3.07
C LEU A 346 20.73 -4.03 3.07
N VAL A 347 20.22 -4.73 4.07
CA VAL A 347 20.31 -6.20 4.22
C VAL A 347 18.93 -6.80 4.05
N THR A 348 18.75 -7.73 3.11
CA THR A 348 17.49 -8.45 2.90
C THR A 348 17.53 -9.85 3.51
N ILE A 349 16.44 -10.22 4.20
CA ILE A 349 16.30 -11.53 4.84
C ILE A 349 15.19 -12.31 4.13
N ASP A 350 15.57 -13.35 3.39
CA ASP A 350 14.61 -14.13 2.60
C ASP A 350 14.26 -15.47 3.27
N SER A 351 15.25 -16.15 3.91
CA SER A 351 15.00 -17.45 4.54
C SER A 351 14.38 -17.32 5.94
N HIS A 352 13.68 -18.38 6.38
CA HIS A 352 13.13 -18.44 7.74
C HIS A 352 14.24 -18.64 8.79
N SER A 353 15.28 -19.40 8.46
CA SER A 353 16.43 -19.64 9.35
C SER A 353 17.20 -18.34 9.64
N ASP A 354 17.44 -17.53 8.60
CA ASP A 354 18.13 -16.25 8.77
C ASP A 354 17.27 -15.27 9.57
N HIS A 355 15.95 -15.23 9.31
CA HIS A 355 15.00 -14.47 10.12
C HIS A 355 15.12 -14.81 11.62
N GLN A 356 15.05 -16.08 11.99
CA GLN A 356 15.17 -16.50 13.39
C GLN A 356 16.53 -16.11 13.99
N SER A 357 17.60 -16.27 13.23
CA SER A 357 18.96 -15.90 13.65
C SER A 357 19.07 -14.39 13.91
N VAL A 358 18.50 -13.55 13.04
CA VAL A 358 18.48 -12.09 13.20
C VAL A 358 17.64 -11.67 14.40
N VAL A 359 16.43 -12.22 14.59
CA VAL A 359 15.58 -11.95 15.75
C VAL A 359 16.34 -12.25 17.05
N ASN A 360 16.93 -13.46 17.16
CA ASN A 360 17.67 -13.88 18.34
C ASN A 360 18.90 -12.99 18.59
N HIS A 361 19.66 -12.67 17.53
CA HIS A 361 20.84 -11.81 17.66
C HIS A 361 20.49 -10.44 18.17
N LEU A 362 19.49 -9.77 17.58
CA LEU A 362 19.10 -8.43 17.98
C LEU A 362 18.46 -8.40 19.38
N ALA A 363 17.64 -9.38 19.73
CA ALA A 363 17.07 -9.49 21.08
C ALA A 363 18.14 -9.66 22.17
N GLN A 364 19.20 -10.46 21.91
CA GLN A 364 20.28 -10.69 22.87
C GLN A 364 21.24 -9.52 22.99
N THR A 365 21.61 -8.91 21.87
CA THR A 365 22.66 -7.90 21.83
C THR A 365 22.13 -6.47 21.94
N ALA A 366 20.85 -6.24 21.62
CA ALA A 366 20.24 -4.92 21.44
C ALA A 366 21.05 -4.01 20.50
N ARG A 367 21.74 -4.61 19.51
CA ARG A 367 22.57 -3.84 18.57
C ARG A 367 21.71 -2.85 17.79
N PRO A 368 22.16 -1.59 17.66
CA PRO A 368 21.47 -0.60 16.82
C PRO A 368 21.28 -1.11 15.40
N ALA A 369 20.05 -1.13 14.96
CA ALA A 369 19.62 -1.51 13.61
C ALA A 369 18.23 -0.93 13.34
N ILE A 370 17.86 -0.78 12.07
CA ILE A 370 16.49 -0.53 11.66
C ILE A 370 15.97 -1.81 11.03
N VAL A 371 14.86 -2.34 11.54
CA VAL A 371 14.18 -3.53 10.98
C VAL A 371 12.86 -3.10 10.38
N ILE A 372 12.71 -3.26 9.06
CA ILE A 372 11.44 -3.12 8.34
C ILE A 372 10.93 -4.52 8.08
N ALA A 373 9.85 -4.92 8.76
CA ALA A 373 9.33 -6.27 8.69
C ALA A 373 7.86 -6.33 8.24
N GLY A 374 7.52 -7.39 7.49
CA GLY A 374 6.16 -7.63 7.00
C GLY A 374 5.19 -7.94 8.13
N GLY A 375 3.95 -7.41 8.01
CA GLY A 375 2.89 -7.53 9.01
C GLY A 375 2.50 -6.18 9.61
N SER A 376 2.08 -5.23 8.78
CA SER A 376 1.83 -3.82 9.15
C SER A 376 0.89 -3.62 10.33
N MET A 377 -0.12 -4.51 10.51
CA MET A 377 -1.09 -4.47 11.61
C MET A 377 -0.66 -5.27 12.85
N CYS A 378 0.53 -5.89 12.82
CA CYS A 378 1.06 -6.76 13.87
C CYS A 378 0.19 -7.99 14.21
N SER A 379 -0.78 -8.34 13.36
CA SER A 379 -1.64 -9.52 13.52
C SER A 379 -1.01 -10.80 12.98
N GLY A 380 0.16 -10.71 12.37
CA GLY A 380 0.90 -11.79 11.75
C GLY A 380 2.14 -11.29 11.04
N GLY A 381 2.82 -12.18 10.32
CA GLY A 381 4.05 -11.85 9.62
C GLY A 381 5.30 -11.83 10.51
N ARG A 382 6.43 -11.53 9.88
CA ARG A 382 7.74 -11.59 10.57
C ARG A 382 7.90 -10.58 11.70
N ILE A 383 7.18 -9.46 11.63
CA ILE A 383 7.22 -8.43 12.68
C ILE A 383 6.80 -8.99 14.05
N VAL A 384 5.87 -9.93 14.11
CA VAL A 384 5.36 -10.50 15.36
C VAL A 384 6.49 -11.16 16.16
N ASN A 385 7.39 -11.89 15.50
CA ASN A 385 8.53 -12.51 16.17
C ASN A 385 9.49 -11.49 16.80
N TYR A 386 9.74 -10.37 16.10
CA TYR A 386 10.51 -9.26 16.66
C TYR A 386 9.81 -8.63 17.86
N LEU A 387 8.52 -8.37 17.75
CA LEU A 387 7.74 -7.78 18.84
C LEU A 387 7.72 -8.69 20.06
N LYS A 388 7.49 -9.99 19.90
CA LYS A 388 7.54 -10.97 21.01
C LYS A 388 8.90 -10.98 21.71
N ALA A 389 9.98 -10.87 20.95
CA ALA A 389 11.33 -10.93 21.48
C ALA A 389 11.82 -9.61 22.12
N MET A 390 11.30 -8.45 21.66
CA MET A 390 11.92 -7.16 21.97
C MET A 390 10.98 -6.13 22.61
N LEU A 391 9.65 -6.29 22.49
CA LEU A 391 8.69 -5.30 23.02
C LEU A 391 8.78 -5.11 24.54
N GLY A 392 9.25 -6.13 25.27
CA GLY A 392 9.50 -6.09 26.71
C GLY A 392 10.80 -5.41 27.14
N ASP A 393 11.65 -4.97 26.22
CA ASP A 393 12.94 -4.34 26.53
C ASP A 393 12.90 -2.85 26.15
N LYS A 394 13.15 -1.97 27.13
CA LYS A 394 13.10 -0.51 26.99
C LYS A 394 14.13 0.08 26.04
N ARG A 395 15.16 -0.69 25.65
CA ARG A 395 16.18 -0.23 24.69
C ARG A 395 15.63 -0.17 23.26
N HIS A 396 14.66 -1.03 22.92
CA HIS A 396 14.09 -1.11 21.60
C HIS A 396 12.98 -0.08 21.38
N ASN A 397 12.69 0.22 20.13
CA ASN A 397 11.67 1.16 19.73
C ASN A 397 10.78 0.54 18.63
N VAL A 398 9.48 0.80 18.69
CA VAL A 398 8.54 0.48 17.61
C VAL A 398 8.06 1.77 16.98
N LEU A 399 8.28 1.90 15.68
CA LEU A 399 7.86 3.06 14.90
C LEU A 399 6.72 2.69 13.95
N PHE A 400 5.54 3.23 14.21
CA PHE A 400 4.40 3.12 13.31
C PHE A 400 4.41 4.23 12.26
N VAL A 401 4.34 3.83 11.00
CA VAL A 401 4.40 4.72 9.83
C VAL A 401 3.12 4.66 8.97
N GLY A 402 2.06 4.05 9.48
CA GLY A 402 0.79 3.87 8.78
C GLY A 402 -0.38 3.71 9.72
N TYR A 403 -1.56 3.64 9.13
CA TYR A 403 -2.80 3.37 9.84
C TYR A 403 -2.75 2.03 10.57
N GLN A 404 -3.30 1.98 11.77
CA GLN A 404 -3.48 0.77 12.56
C GLN A 404 -4.97 0.57 12.81
N ALA A 405 -5.53 -0.49 12.24
CA ALA A 405 -6.96 -0.78 12.33
C ALA A 405 -7.37 -1.15 13.76
N LYS A 406 -8.51 -0.66 14.22
CA LYS A 406 -9.07 -1.04 15.54
C LYS A 406 -9.24 -2.56 15.63
N GLY A 407 -8.94 -3.11 16.80
CA GLY A 407 -8.99 -4.56 17.05
C GLY A 407 -7.73 -5.31 16.56
N THR A 408 -6.69 -4.61 16.13
CA THR A 408 -5.40 -5.22 15.78
C THR A 408 -4.37 -5.00 16.90
N PRO A 409 -3.40 -5.93 17.08
CA PRO A 409 -2.31 -5.74 18.03
C PRO A 409 -1.51 -4.46 17.77
N GLY A 410 -1.31 -4.07 16.51
CA GLY A 410 -0.64 -2.82 16.14
C GLY A 410 -1.36 -1.60 16.71
N HIS A 411 -2.70 -1.56 16.63
CA HIS A 411 -3.51 -0.49 17.23
C HIS A 411 -3.39 -0.46 18.75
N GLU A 412 -3.37 -1.61 19.40
CA GLU A 412 -3.22 -1.71 20.86
C GLU A 412 -1.84 -1.21 21.32
N ILE A 413 -0.76 -1.65 20.64
CA ILE A 413 0.60 -1.20 20.91
C ILE A 413 0.70 0.33 20.69
N GLN A 414 0.18 0.85 19.58
CA GLN A 414 0.23 2.27 19.25
C GLN A 414 -0.51 3.13 20.27
N THR A 415 -1.70 2.68 20.70
CA THR A 415 -2.62 3.49 21.54
C THR A 415 -2.28 3.39 23.02
N TYR A 416 -1.96 2.20 23.49
CA TYR A 416 -1.80 1.90 24.93
C TYR A 416 -0.35 1.66 25.33
N GLY A 417 0.53 1.30 24.39
CA GLY A 417 1.95 1.07 24.65
C GLY A 417 2.66 2.23 25.36
N PRO A 418 2.47 3.50 24.93
CA PRO A 418 3.06 4.65 25.61
C PRO A 418 2.65 4.80 27.09
N LYS A 419 1.58 4.13 27.50
CA LYS A 419 1.06 4.11 28.88
C LYS A 419 1.54 2.89 29.69
N GLY A 420 2.43 2.06 29.12
CA GLY A 420 2.95 0.85 29.80
C GLY A 420 1.95 -0.29 29.83
N ALA A 421 1.10 -0.45 28.82
CA ALA A 421 0.14 -1.54 28.70
C ALA A 421 0.80 -2.85 28.26
N TYR A 422 -0.01 -3.88 28.07
CA TYR A 422 0.38 -5.14 27.44
C TYR A 422 -0.42 -5.40 26.18
N VAL A 423 0.06 -6.30 25.35
CA VAL A 423 -0.62 -6.79 24.14
C VAL A 423 -0.56 -8.31 24.09
N TYR A 424 -1.54 -8.93 23.40
CA TYR A 424 -1.47 -10.35 23.08
C TYR A 424 -0.95 -10.53 21.65
N LEU A 425 0.12 -11.33 21.50
CA LEU A 425 0.71 -11.73 20.21
C LEU A 425 0.79 -13.25 20.18
N ASP A 426 0.10 -13.90 19.24
CA ASP A 426 -0.03 -15.37 19.15
C ASP A 426 -0.42 -15.98 20.53
N ASP A 427 -1.47 -15.45 21.16
CA ASP A 427 -1.98 -15.85 22.48
C ASP A 427 -0.99 -15.66 23.67
N GLU A 428 0.18 -15.06 23.42
CA GLU A 428 1.17 -14.75 24.44
C GLU A 428 1.04 -13.30 24.90
N ARG A 429 0.94 -13.08 26.21
CA ARG A 429 0.90 -11.74 26.81
C ARG A 429 2.31 -11.14 26.84
N ILE A 430 2.47 -9.99 26.18
CA ILE A 430 3.73 -9.24 26.13
C ILE A 430 3.54 -7.86 26.75
N ASP A 431 4.30 -7.54 27.80
CA ASP A 431 4.31 -6.21 28.39
C ASP A 431 5.06 -5.23 27.48
N VAL A 432 4.47 -4.05 27.21
CA VAL A 432 5.09 -3.02 26.38
C VAL A 432 6.00 -2.14 27.22
N ARG A 433 7.30 -2.27 27.00
CA ARG A 433 8.34 -1.44 27.65
C ARG A 433 9.18 -0.69 26.62
N ALA A 434 9.22 -1.17 25.38
CA ALA A 434 9.89 -0.51 24.28
C ALA A 434 9.30 0.89 24.05
N GLY A 435 10.10 1.80 23.54
CA GLY A 435 9.63 3.12 23.06
C GLY A 435 8.63 2.94 21.92
N ILE A 436 7.53 3.67 21.96
CA ILE A 436 6.51 3.64 20.91
C ILE A 436 6.40 5.03 20.28
N ALA A 437 6.65 5.11 18.97
CA ALA A 437 6.53 6.33 18.18
C ALA A 437 5.61 6.12 16.97
N SER A 438 5.03 7.21 16.50
CA SER A 438 4.19 7.23 15.31
C SER A 438 4.49 8.46 14.45
N ILE A 439 4.55 8.27 13.15
CA ILE A 439 4.72 9.37 12.18
C ILE A 439 3.56 9.31 11.18
N GLY A 440 2.58 10.19 11.34
CA GLY A 440 1.37 10.22 10.49
C GLY A 440 1.64 10.66 9.04
N GLY A 441 2.71 11.39 8.78
CA GLY A 441 3.10 11.88 7.46
C GLY A 441 3.47 10.80 6.43
N TYR A 442 3.48 9.52 6.82
CA TYR A 442 3.72 8.39 5.92
C TYR A 442 2.43 7.71 5.41
N SER A 443 1.23 8.20 5.72
CA SER A 443 0.04 7.63 5.09
C SER A 443 0.11 7.73 3.56
N ALA A 444 -0.24 6.64 2.87
CA ALA A 444 -0.27 6.64 1.40
C ALA A 444 -1.52 7.35 0.86
N HIS A 445 -2.63 7.32 1.60
CA HIS A 445 -3.90 7.91 1.17
C HIS A 445 -3.88 9.45 1.25
N ALA A 446 -4.65 10.06 0.38
CA ALA A 446 -5.01 11.47 0.51
C ALA A 446 -5.75 11.73 1.82
N ASP A 447 -5.57 12.90 2.40
CA ASP A 447 -6.36 13.38 3.52
C ASP A 447 -7.66 14.07 3.06
N GLN A 448 -8.50 14.54 3.99
CA GLN A 448 -9.74 15.22 3.66
C GLN A 448 -9.55 16.34 2.63
N LYS A 449 -8.48 17.15 2.79
CA LYS A 449 -8.17 18.24 1.88
C LYS A 449 -7.87 17.72 0.48
N GLY A 450 -7.02 16.70 0.36
CA GLY A 450 -6.68 16.09 -0.94
C GLY A 450 -7.90 15.46 -1.62
N LEU A 451 -8.77 14.78 -0.86
CA LEU A 451 -10.03 14.22 -1.38
C LEU A 451 -10.98 15.31 -1.89
N VAL A 452 -11.11 16.40 -1.17
CA VAL A 452 -11.91 17.55 -1.57
C VAL A 452 -11.30 18.24 -2.79
N GLU A 453 -9.99 18.42 -2.84
CA GLU A 453 -9.28 19.01 -3.97
C GLU A 453 -9.42 18.15 -5.24
N PHE A 454 -9.45 16.83 -5.11
CA PHE A 454 -9.69 15.94 -6.24
C PHE A 454 -11.07 16.17 -6.89
N VAL A 455 -12.11 16.44 -6.08
CA VAL A 455 -13.46 16.80 -6.56
C VAL A 455 -13.50 18.21 -7.14
N THR A 456 -12.99 19.18 -6.38
CA THR A 456 -13.12 20.62 -6.72
C THR A 456 -12.16 21.07 -7.84
N GLY A 457 -11.11 20.29 -8.11
CA GLY A 457 -10.19 20.49 -9.21
C GLY A 457 -10.75 20.11 -10.59
N MET A 458 -11.90 19.41 -10.63
CA MET A 458 -12.59 19.13 -11.89
C MET A 458 -13.16 20.41 -12.49
N ARG A 459 -13.13 20.53 -13.81
CA ARG A 459 -13.84 21.64 -14.49
C ARG A 459 -15.35 21.50 -14.31
N ASP A 460 -15.89 20.32 -14.54
CA ASP A 460 -17.29 19.99 -14.40
C ASP A 460 -17.45 19.01 -13.21
N TRP A 461 -18.01 19.52 -12.12
CA TRP A 461 -18.14 18.76 -10.88
C TRP A 461 -19.21 17.66 -11.00
N PRO A 462 -18.99 16.48 -10.38
CA PRO A 462 -19.94 15.38 -10.44
C PRO A 462 -21.30 15.73 -9.82
N ALA A 463 -22.37 15.32 -10.52
CA ALA A 463 -23.73 15.46 -10.00
C ALA A 463 -24.07 14.38 -8.95
N GLU A 464 -23.36 13.25 -8.99
CA GLU A 464 -23.49 12.15 -8.03
C GLU A 464 -22.12 11.76 -7.48
N ILE A 465 -22.01 11.67 -6.14
CA ILE A 465 -20.81 11.20 -5.43
C ILE A 465 -21.20 10.06 -4.51
N ARG A 466 -20.57 8.92 -4.66
CA ARG A 466 -20.69 7.76 -3.79
C ARG A 466 -19.41 7.63 -2.96
N VAL A 467 -19.53 7.89 -1.67
CA VAL A 467 -18.42 7.85 -0.74
C VAL A 467 -18.29 6.43 -0.19
N VAL A 468 -17.15 5.80 -0.45
CA VAL A 468 -16.84 4.41 -0.12
C VAL A 468 -15.49 4.31 0.59
N HIS A 469 -15.05 3.11 0.94
CA HIS A 469 -13.70 2.82 1.42
C HIS A 469 -13.29 3.72 2.60
N GLY A 470 -14.05 3.65 3.69
CA GLY A 470 -13.79 4.45 4.89
C GLY A 470 -14.69 4.05 6.04
N GLU A 471 -14.27 4.36 7.27
CA GLU A 471 -15.12 4.23 8.45
C GLU A 471 -16.33 5.16 8.32
N GLU A 472 -17.45 4.81 8.94
CA GLU A 472 -18.70 5.58 8.88
C GLU A 472 -18.52 7.06 9.26
N GLY A 473 -17.68 7.35 10.28
CA GLY A 473 -17.34 8.71 10.70
C GLY A 473 -16.66 9.51 9.60
N ALA A 474 -15.67 8.92 8.93
CA ALA A 474 -14.91 9.55 7.85
C ALA A 474 -15.79 9.80 6.62
N LYS A 475 -16.62 8.83 6.24
CA LYS A 475 -17.58 8.98 5.12
C LYS A 475 -18.58 10.12 5.40
N ARG A 476 -19.13 10.16 6.61
CA ARG A 476 -20.10 11.18 7.00
C ARG A 476 -19.48 12.58 6.96
N GLU A 477 -18.27 12.75 7.51
CA GLU A 477 -17.60 14.05 7.56
C GLU A 477 -17.23 14.54 6.15
N LEU A 478 -16.64 13.69 5.33
CA LEU A 478 -16.34 14.03 3.93
C LEU A 478 -17.61 14.38 3.14
N SER A 479 -18.69 13.61 3.32
CA SER A 479 -19.98 13.89 2.66
C SER A 479 -20.57 15.22 3.08
N ALA A 480 -20.46 15.58 4.37
CA ALA A 480 -20.93 16.86 4.87
C ALA A 480 -20.12 18.03 4.27
N GLN A 481 -18.79 17.88 4.23
CA GLN A 481 -17.89 18.88 3.64
C GLN A 481 -18.19 19.10 2.15
N LEU A 482 -18.36 18.02 1.37
CA LEU A 482 -18.69 18.11 -0.04
C LEU A 482 -20.05 18.80 -0.27
N ARG A 483 -21.10 18.39 0.45
CA ARG A 483 -22.41 19.04 0.35
C ARG A 483 -22.36 20.54 0.65
N ALA A 484 -21.58 20.95 1.66
CA ALA A 484 -21.42 22.36 2.00
C ALA A 484 -20.74 23.15 0.87
N LEU A 485 -19.71 22.59 0.22
CA LEU A 485 -19.03 23.22 -0.90
C LEU A 485 -19.93 23.36 -2.13
N TYR A 486 -20.71 22.33 -2.44
CA TYR A 486 -21.67 22.37 -3.55
C TYR A 486 -22.77 23.40 -3.31
N ALA A 487 -23.34 23.45 -2.09
CA ALA A 487 -24.34 24.45 -1.71
C ALA A 487 -23.79 25.87 -1.84
N HIS A 488 -22.54 26.10 -1.42
CA HIS A 488 -21.88 27.41 -1.55
C HIS A 488 -21.71 27.82 -3.03
N LYS A 489 -21.51 26.84 -3.92
CA LYS A 489 -21.36 27.06 -5.36
C LYS A 489 -22.72 27.14 -6.10
N GLY A 490 -23.82 26.82 -5.42
CA GLY A 490 -25.18 26.78 -6.01
C GLY A 490 -25.37 25.62 -7.01
N ILE A 491 -24.65 24.50 -6.80
CA ILE A 491 -24.74 23.29 -7.61
C ILE A 491 -25.45 22.21 -6.81
N ASP A 492 -26.43 21.55 -7.40
CA ASP A 492 -27.06 20.37 -6.79
C ASP A 492 -26.15 19.15 -6.88
N VAL A 493 -26.08 18.36 -5.80
CA VAL A 493 -25.31 17.11 -5.74
C VAL A 493 -26.05 16.05 -4.93
N TYR A 494 -26.01 14.83 -5.43
CA TYR A 494 -26.44 13.63 -4.70
C TYR A 494 -25.21 12.94 -4.09
N VAL A 495 -25.03 13.02 -2.77
CA VAL A 495 -23.94 12.38 -2.06
C VAL A 495 -24.49 11.26 -1.20
N THR A 496 -24.05 10.02 -1.44
CA THR A 496 -24.32 8.84 -0.60
C THR A 496 -23.04 8.42 0.13
N ALA A 497 -23.19 8.00 1.38
CA ALA A 497 -22.12 7.44 2.20
C ALA A 497 -22.47 6.01 2.59
#